data_d70ba4c0f8ad0dfff08ba9c56028e831
#
_entry.id   d70ba4c0f8ad0dfff08ba9c56028e831
#
_cell.length_a   1.000
_cell.length_b   1.000
_cell.length_c   1.000
_cell.angle_alpha   90.00
_cell.angle_beta   90.00
_cell.angle_gamma   90.00
#
_symmetry.space_group_name_H-M   'P 1'
#
loop_
_entity.id
_entity.type
_entity.pdbx_description
1 polymer ?
#
loop_
_entity_poly.entity_id
_entity_poly.type
_entity_poly.pdbx_seq_one_letter_code
_entity_poly.pdbx_strand_id
1 'polypeptide(L)'
;MTTPSDDFPESPRPVQPTLPPNLSGAPDSVALGSTLTTADSAFSAAPTSAVSAQSPQKVRVRGKLLKLMLSMSVANLAIFSIWGAVPGILLPLQVEGIVGDGAKAGTLAIVATIGAFAAMVAQPIAGMVSDRTRSRFGRRAPWMVAGVLIGGLALLGMAAANTIVQIAIAWVIVQIAYNFAQGPLSAILPDRVPSAVRGTFAALSGLGLMLGALGGQIAGAAFASSIPTGYLVFAGLALLVIVLFVVLNPDKSNRGEPKPPFNLVAFLKTFWVSPVKHPDFFWGFTGRLLLFAGYFMVTGYQLYILQDYIGLKGGAVAMVPVLGILSLGGTLISTLIGGPLSDKLGRRKIVVIIAGGILAASLVFPLVMPTVTGMMIFAFVSGLGFGAYQSVDTALMSEVLPSKDDFAKDLGVLNIAATLPQTLAPGIAGAIVVAFGQVYTPLFPIGIVIALLGAVAVLPIKSVR
;
A
#
# COMPACT_ATOMS: atom_id res chain seq x y z
N MET A 1 -13.01 85.14 4.62
CA MET A 1 -11.97 84.20 4.20
C MET A 1 -12.56 82.82 4.35
N THR A 2 -12.90 82.26 3.24
CA THR A 2 -13.70 81.05 3.05
C THR A 2 -12.79 79.81 3.05
N THR A 3 -13.15 78.83 3.84
CA THR A 3 -12.55 77.52 3.80
C THR A 3 -13.36 76.60 2.86
N PRO A 4 -12.73 75.77 1.97
CA PRO A 4 -13.45 74.90 1.12
C PRO A 4 -13.71 73.50 1.80
N SER A 5 -14.87 72.95 1.52
CA SER A 5 -15.38 71.68 1.93
C SER A 5 -14.76 70.56 1.06
N ASP A 6 -14.21 69.52 1.68
CA ASP A 6 -13.77 68.31 1.04
C ASP A 6 -14.95 67.32 0.92
N ASP A 7 -15.38 67.08 -0.33
CA ASP A 7 -16.28 66.01 -0.71
C ASP A 7 -15.46 64.71 -0.96
N PHE A 8 -15.65 63.69 -0.13
CA PHE A 8 -15.23 62.30 -0.42
C PHE A 8 -16.45 61.48 -0.83
N PRO A 9 -16.36 60.69 -1.90
CA PRO A 9 -17.46 59.81 -2.30
C PRO A 9 -17.59 58.57 -1.41
N GLU A 10 -18.83 58.28 -1.01
CA GLU A 10 -19.21 57.12 -0.22
C GLU A 10 -18.91 55.79 -0.93
N SER A 11 -18.35 54.86 -0.20
CA SER A 11 -18.15 53.47 -0.63
C SER A 11 -19.48 52.70 -0.64
N PRO A 12 -19.73 51.78 -1.62
CA PRO A 12 -20.97 51.04 -1.70
C PRO A 12 -21.05 49.95 -0.60
N ARG A 13 -22.22 49.86 0.03
CA ARG A 13 -22.56 48.85 1.05
C ARG A 13 -22.65 47.45 0.43
N PRO A 14 -22.26 46.40 1.14
CA PRO A 14 -22.40 45.01 0.65
C PRO A 14 -23.88 44.56 0.64
N VAL A 15 -24.30 44.01 -0.47
CA VAL A 15 -25.62 43.42 -0.67
C VAL A 15 -25.65 42.04 0.02
N GLN A 16 -26.58 41.84 0.93
CA GLN A 16 -26.85 40.55 1.55
C GLN A 16 -27.63 39.66 0.56
N PRO A 17 -27.26 38.38 0.39
CA PRO A 17 -28.08 37.45 -0.41
C PRO A 17 -29.30 36.98 0.39
N THR A 18 -30.47 37.15 -0.20
CA THR A 18 -31.75 36.60 0.26
C THR A 18 -31.83 35.10 0.05
N LEU A 19 -32.16 34.36 1.11
CA LEU A 19 -32.44 32.91 1.07
C LEU A 19 -33.84 32.66 0.45
N PRO A 20 -34.00 31.63 -0.42
CA PRO A 20 -35.33 31.18 -0.84
C PRO A 20 -35.95 30.22 0.19
N PRO A 21 -37.29 30.08 0.22
CA PRO A 21 -38.01 29.37 1.28
C PRO A 21 -37.97 27.84 1.15
N ASN A 22 -38.14 27.19 2.33
CA ASN A 22 -38.29 25.78 2.59
C ASN A 22 -39.18 25.03 1.57
N LEU A 23 -38.70 23.88 1.13
CA LEU A 23 -39.56 22.77 0.68
C LEU A 23 -39.16 21.51 1.47
N SER A 24 -40.05 21.17 2.41
CA SER A 24 -40.15 19.87 3.06
C SER A 24 -40.68 18.84 2.06
N GLY A 25 -40.03 17.70 1.94
CA GLY A 25 -40.50 16.57 1.15
C GLY A 25 -39.45 15.50 1.03
N ALA A 26 -39.43 14.55 1.97
CA ALA A 26 -38.76 13.26 1.74
C ALA A 26 -39.63 12.42 0.78
N PRO A 27 -39.03 11.58 -0.04
CA PRO A 27 -39.21 10.15 0.19
C PRO A 27 -37.99 9.27 -0.03
N ASP A 28 -37.92 8.26 0.83
CA ASP A 28 -37.49 6.87 0.69
C ASP A 28 -36.38 6.44 -0.26
N SER A 29 -35.37 5.85 0.42
CA SER A 29 -34.67 4.60 0.14
C SER A 29 -34.62 4.07 -1.30
N VAL A 30 -33.42 4.02 -1.87
CA VAL A 30 -32.97 2.85 -2.66
C VAL A 30 -31.49 2.59 -2.36
N ALA A 31 -31.27 1.44 -1.73
CA ALA A 31 -29.97 0.81 -1.58
C ALA A 31 -29.46 0.36 -2.95
N LEU A 32 -28.17 0.59 -3.23
CA LEU A 32 -27.42 -0.23 -4.19
C LEU A 32 -25.90 -0.03 -4.03
N GLY A 33 -25.24 -1.08 -3.53
CA GLY A 33 -24.01 -1.57 -4.11
C GLY A 33 -22.72 -0.83 -3.78
N SER A 34 -22.23 -0.97 -2.55
CA SER A 34 -20.82 -0.75 -2.21
C SER A 34 -19.98 -1.90 -2.79
N THR A 35 -19.25 -1.66 -3.85
CA THR A 35 -18.24 -2.60 -4.36
C THR A 35 -16.85 -2.08 -4.03
N LEU A 36 -16.18 -2.86 -3.17
CA LEU A 36 -14.72 -3.12 -3.09
C LEU A 36 -13.79 -1.98 -3.54
N THR A 37 -13.27 -1.25 -2.59
CA THR A 37 -12.12 -0.38 -2.75
C THR A 37 -10.94 -0.94 -1.95
N THR A 38 -10.17 -1.81 -2.56
CA THR A 38 -8.82 -2.17 -2.14
C THR A 38 -7.86 -1.65 -3.19
N ALA A 39 -7.35 -0.47 -3.02
CA ALA A 39 -6.14 0.14 -3.58
C ALA A 39 -6.28 1.66 -3.67
N ASP A 40 -6.43 2.35 -2.55
CA ASP A 40 -6.37 3.80 -2.51
C ASP A 40 -5.02 4.27 -1.97
N SER A 41 -4.01 4.25 -2.81
CA SER A 41 -2.76 4.95 -2.56
C SER A 41 -2.34 5.88 -3.71
N ALA A 42 -3.31 6.46 -4.46
CA ALA A 42 -2.96 7.45 -5.49
C ALA A 42 -4.18 8.27 -5.96
N PHE A 43 -4.79 9.07 -5.08
CA PHE A 43 -5.76 10.05 -5.56
C PHE A 43 -5.39 11.46 -5.13
N SER A 44 -4.79 12.21 -6.06
CA SER A 44 -4.76 13.67 -6.03
C SER A 44 -5.94 14.18 -6.85
N ALA A 45 -6.92 14.80 -6.21
CA ALA A 45 -8.05 15.43 -6.88
C ALA A 45 -7.76 16.89 -7.21
N ALA A 46 -7.97 17.27 -8.47
CA ALA A 46 -8.01 18.66 -8.92
C ALA A 46 -9.30 19.36 -8.45
N PRO A 47 -9.35 20.71 -8.31
CA PRO A 47 -10.48 21.42 -7.77
C PRO A 47 -11.73 21.27 -8.63
N THR A 48 -12.85 20.96 -7.99
CA THR A 48 -14.15 20.78 -8.61
C THR A 48 -14.81 22.14 -8.85
N SER A 49 -14.79 22.60 -10.07
CA SER A 49 -15.76 23.62 -10.52
C SER A 49 -17.16 23.00 -10.50
N ALA A 50 -18.15 23.73 -10.03
CA ALA A 50 -19.54 23.31 -9.92
C ALA A 50 -20.02 22.66 -11.24
N VAL A 51 -20.17 21.35 -11.25
CA VAL A 51 -20.72 20.59 -12.36
C VAL A 51 -22.17 20.30 -12.04
N SER A 52 -23.07 20.85 -12.86
CA SER A 52 -24.48 20.45 -12.96
C SER A 52 -24.60 18.93 -12.94
N ALA A 53 -25.52 18.41 -12.13
CA ALA A 53 -25.83 16.99 -11.99
C ALA A 53 -26.31 16.42 -13.35
N GLN A 54 -25.35 15.97 -14.16
CA GLN A 54 -25.64 15.13 -15.33
C GLN A 54 -25.84 13.71 -14.82
N SER A 55 -26.95 13.10 -15.21
CA SER A 55 -27.25 11.69 -14.97
C SER A 55 -26.05 10.81 -15.31
N PRO A 56 -25.74 9.76 -14.52
CA PRO A 56 -24.56 8.94 -14.71
C PRO A 56 -24.60 8.25 -16.08
N GLN A 57 -23.85 8.77 -17.04
CA GLN A 57 -23.66 8.09 -18.33
C GLN A 57 -23.04 6.72 -18.04
N LYS A 58 -23.76 5.64 -18.44
CA LYS A 58 -23.23 4.27 -18.37
C LYS A 58 -22.03 4.14 -19.33
N VAL A 59 -20.83 4.41 -18.82
CA VAL A 59 -19.58 4.19 -19.56
C VAL A 59 -19.37 2.68 -19.67
N ARG A 60 -19.39 2.14 -20.91
CA ARG A 60 -19.07 0.72 -21.15
C ARG A 60 -17.56 0.55 -21.32
N VAL A 61 -16.97 -0.36 -20.56
CA VAL A 61 -15.54 -0.71 -20.67
C VAL A 61 -15.35 -1.56 -21.93
N ARG A 62 -14.98 -0.92 -23.07
CA ARG A 62 -14.73 -1.57 -24.38
C ARG A 62 -13.55 -0.92 -25.11
N GLY A 63 -12.98 -1.61 -26.08
CA GLY A 63 -11.93 -1.11 -26.95
C GLY A 63 -10.67 -0.64 -26.19
N LYS A 64 -10.28 0.61 -26.39
CA LYS A 64 -9.07 1.19 -25.76
C LYS A 64 -9.11 1.15 -24.23
N LEU A 65 -10.29 1.33 -23.62
CA LEU A 65 -10.46 1.33 -22.18
C LEU A 65 -10.30 -0.10 -21.59
N LEU A 66 -10.86 -1.12 -22.25
CA LEU A 66 -10.66 -2.53 -21.88
C LEU A 66 -9.18 -2.94 -22.02
N LYS A 67 -8.53 -2.53 -23.11
CA LYS A 67 -7.10 -2.78 -23.34
C LYS A 67 -6.26 -2.17 -22.21
N LEU A 68 -6.52 -0.91 -21.84
CA LEU A 68 -5.82 -0.24 -20.74
C LEU A 68 -6.05 -0.99 -19.41
N MET A 69 -7.28 -1.39 -19.12
CA MET A 69 -7.65 -2.11 -17.91
C MET A 69 -6.90 -3.44 -17.77
N LEU A 70 -6.93 -4.28 -18.81
CA LEU A 70 -6.26 -5.57 -18.80
C LEU A 70 -4.73 -5.44 -18.73
N SER A 71 -4.17 -4.55 -19.56
CA SER A 71 -2.72 -4.34 -19.56
C SER A 71 -2.20 -3.73 -18.25
N MET A 72 -2.98 -2.87 -17.58
CA MET A 72 -2.65 -2.33 -16.27
C MET A 72 -2.65 -3.43 -15.18
N SER A 73 -3.60 -4.37 -15.24
CA SER A 73 -3.64 -5.50 -14.32
C SER A 73 -2.44 -6.43 -14.51
N VAL A 74 -2.05 -6.71 -15.77
CA VAL A 74 -0.85 -7.50 -16.09
C VAL A 74 0.43 -6.76 -15.66
N ALA A 75 0.48 -5.43 -15.81
CA ALA A 75 1.61 -4.63 -15.34
C ALA A 75 1.75 -4.67 -13.80
N ASN A 76 0.63 -4.56 -13.07
CA ASN A 76 0.63 -4.76 -11.61
C ASN A 76 1.07 -6.18 -11.23
N LEU A 77 0.56 -7.21 -11.91
CA LEU A 77 0.97 -8.60 -11.66
C LEU A 77 2.48 -8.77 -11.80
N ALA A 78 3.09 -8.22 -12.85
CA ALA A 78 4.53 -8.34 -13.09
C ALA A 78 5.37 -7.62 -12.02
N ILE A 79 4.99 -6.39 -11.61
CA ILE A 79 5.71 -5.67 -10.56
C ILE A 79 5.53 -6.37 -9.20
N PHE A 80 4.30 -6.77 -8.88
CA PHE A 80 4.03 -7.40 -7.58
C PHE A 80 4.55 -8.82 -7.46
N SER A 81 4.86 -9.50 -8.57
CA SER A 81 5.58 -10.78 -8.51
C SER A 81 6.99 -10.64 -7.92
N ILE A 82 7.65 -9.50 -8.14
CA ILE A 82 8.95 -9.20 -7.50
C ILE A 82 8.77 -9.02 -6.00
N TRP A 83 7.73 -8.28 -5.56
CA TRP A 83 7.44 -8.08 -4.14
C TRP A 83 7.02 -9.36 -3.42
N GLY A 84 6.45 -10.34 -4.13
CA GLY A 84 6.17 -11.67 -3.58
C GLY A 84 7.41 -12.55 -3.48
N ALA A 85 8.21 -12.61 -4.55
CA ALA A 85 9.34 -13.52 -4.67
C ALA A 85 10.56 -13.07 -3.87
N VAL A 86 10.98 -11.81 -4.03
CA VAL A 86 12.28 -11.36 -3.53
C VAL A 86 12.29 -11.26 -2.01
N PRO A 87 11.50 -10.41 -1.34
CA PRO A 87 11.57 -10.30 0.11
C PRO A 87 11.03 -11.53 0.85
N GLY A 88 10.12 -12.29 0.23
CA GLY A 88 9.50 -13.46 0.85
C GLY A 88 10.35 -14.73 0.81
N ILE A 89 11.20 -14.90 -0.22
CA ILE A 89 11.92 -16.15 -0.45
C ILE A 89 13.37 -15.94 -0.89
N LEU A 90 13.61 -15.24 -2.02
CA LEU A 90 14.94 -15.23 -2.64
C LEU A 90 15.97 -14.44 -1.81
N LEU A 91 15.59 -13.29 -1.28
CA LEU A 91 16.47 -12.48 -0.44
C LEU A 91 16.81 -13.17 0.90
N PRO A 92 15.84 -13.72 1.66
CA PRO A 92 16.16 -14.52 2.85
C PRO A 92 17.11 -15.67 2.56
N LEU A 93 16.87 -16.46 1.52
CA LEU A 93 17.75 -17.59 1.15
C LEU A 93 19.16 -17.12 0.75
N GLN A 94 19.26 -16.01 0.01
CA GLN A 94 20.57 -15.45 -0.36
C GLN A 94 21.33 -14.93 0.85
N VAL A 95 20.66 -14.26 1.78
CA VAL A 95 21.26 -13.80 3.05
C VAL A 95 21.75 -15.00 3.86
N GLU A 96 20.92 -16.03 4.04
CA GLU A 96 21.26 -17.26 4.73
C GLU A 96 22.49 -17.95 4.11
N GLY A 97 22.55 -18.03 2.77
CA GLY A 97 23.69 -18.63 2.05
C GLY A 97 25.01 -17.88 2.23
N ILE A 98 24.99 -16.60 2.55
CA ILE A 98 26.20 -15.79 2.74
C ILE A 98 26.66 -15.77 4.20
N VAL A 99 25.75 -15.59 5.16
CA VAL A 99 26.11 -15.37 6.58
C VAL A 99 25.88 -16.59 7.46
N GLY A 100 25.20 -17.63 6.95
CA GLY A 100 24.82 -18.82 7.70
C GLY A 100 23.74 -18.59 8.73
N ASP A 101 23.34 -19.67 9.42
CA ASP A 101 22.19 -19.70 10.34
C ASP A 101 22.33 -18.72 11.52
N GLY A 102 23.53 -18.56 12.07
CA GLY A 102 23.75 -17.77 13.28
C GLY A 102 23.56 -16.25 13.11
N ALA A 103 23.61 -15.73 11.88
CA ALA A 103 23.51 -14.28 11.61
C ALA A 103 22.37 -13.90 10.66
N LYS A 104 21.68 -14.89 10.08
CA LYS A 104 20.69 -14.65 8.99
C LYS A 104 19.56 -13.72 9.40
N ALA A 105 19.00 -13.88 10.61
CA ALA A 105 17.84 -13.10 11.05
C ALA A 105 18.18 -11.61 11.24
N GLY A 106 19.29 -11.30 11.94
CA GLY A 106 19.75 -9.92 12.14
C GLY A 106 20.18 -9.25 10.84
N THR A 107 20.86 -9.99 9.97
CA THR A 107 21.31 -9.47 8.67
C THR A 107 20.11 -9.17 7.75
N LEU A 108 19.13 -10.07 7.69
CA LEU A 108 17.88 -9.83 6.93
C LEU A 108 17.15 -8.61 7.47
N ALA A 109 17.09 -8.43 8.79
CA ALA A 109 16.49 -7.25 9.41
C ALA A 109 17.10 -5.95 8.90
N ILE A 110 18.44 -5.88 8.88
CA ILE A 110 19.17 -4.68 8.42
C ILE A 110 18.88 -4.42 6.94
N VAL A 111 19.04 -5.43 6.07
CA VAL A 111 18.85 -5.29 4.62
C VAL A 111 17.41 -4.91 4.30
N ALA A 112 16.42 -5.59 4.93
CA ALA A 112 15.00 -5.31 4.72
C ALA A 112 14.64 -3.91 5.20
N THR A 113 15.10 -3.48 6.38
CA THR A 113 14.80 -2.15 6.95
C THR A 113 15.38 -1.03 6.10
N ILE A 114 16.63 -1.12 5.67
CA ILE A 114 17.26 -0.11 4.80
C ILE A 114 16.52 -0.02 3.46
N GLY A 115 16.19 -1.16 2.87
CA GLY A 115 15.42 -1.21 1.61
C GLY A 115 14.03 -0.61 1.77
N ALA A 116 13.30 -0.97 2.82
CA ALA A 116 11.96 -0.46 3.06
C ALA A 116 11.95 1.05 3.39
N PHE A 117 12.97 1.55 4.10
CA PHE A 117 13.16 3.00 4.30
C PHE A 117 13.39 3.71 2.96
N ALA A 118 14.22 3.14 2.09
CA ALA A 118 14.45 3.67 0.74
C ALA A 118 13.14 3.71 -0.07
N ALA A 119 12.30 2.66 0.00
CA ALA A 119 10.98 2.62 -0.66
C ALA A 119 10.04 3.71 -0.13
N MET A 120 9.97 3.88 1.20
CA MET A 120 9.14 4.87 1.86
C MET A 120 9.45 6.30 1.38
N VAL A 121 10.74 6.61 1.19
CA VAL A 121 11.19 7.92 0.67
C VAL A 121 10.99 8.00 -0.85
N ALA A 122 11.27 6.93 -1.58
CA ALA A 122 11.20 6.91 -3.04
C ALA A 122 9.77 7.08 -3.57
N GLN A 123 8.77 6.52 -2.91
CA GLN A 123 7.39 6.50 -3.40
C GLN A 123 6.79 7.92 -3.61
N PRO A 124 6.80 8.83 -2.61
CA PRO A 124 6.31 10.19 -2.81
C PRO A 124 7.17 11.00 -3.80
N ILE A 125 8.48 10.77 -3.82
CA ILE A 125 9.38 11.43 -4.76
C ILE A 125 9.07 10.98 -6.19
N ALA A 126 8.85 9.69 -6.43
CA ALA A 126 8.50 9.15 -7.73
C ALA A 126 7.21 9.76 -8.28
N GLY A 127 6.17 9.90 -7.45
CA GLY A 127 4.94 10.59 -7.81
C GLY A 127 5.19 12.04 -8.20
N MET A 128 5.85 12.80 -7.34
CA MET A 128 6.17 14.21 -7.57
C MET A 128 7.01 14.44 -8.85
N VAL A 129 8.06 13.67 -9.03
CA VAL A 129 8.96 13.79 -10.20
C VAL A 129 8.21 13.45 -11.48
N SER A 130 7.41 12.39 -11.47
CA SER A 130 6.58 11.98 -12.59
C SER A 130 5.57 13.07 -12.97
N ASP A 131 4.88 13.70 -12.02
CA ASP A 131 3.90 14.76 -12.27
C ASP A 131 4.54 16.01 -12.93
N ARG A 132 5.80 16.29 -12.62
CA ARG A 132 6.54 17.44 -13.14
C ARG A 132 7.27 17.17 -14.45
N THR A 133 7.31 15.92 -14.89
CA THR A 133 8.02 15.53 -16.11
C THR A 133 7.27 16.00 -17.36
N ARG A 134 8.00 16.58 -18.29
CA ARG A 134 7.53 17.03 -19.61
C ARG A 134 8.30 16.28 -20.68
N SER A 135 7.61 15.38 -21.39
CA SER A 135 8.27 14.54 -22.39
C SER A 135 7.36 14.27 -23.59
N ARG A 136 7.96 13.87 -24.71
CA ARG A 136 7.22 13.42 -25.90
C ARG A 136 6.42 12.13 -25.66
N PHE A 137 6.80 11.37 -24.65
CA PHE A 137 6.15 10.10 -24.27
C PHE A 137 5.14 10.26 -23.12
N GLY A 138 4.74 11.51 -22.81
CA GLY A 138 3.91 11.82 -21.65
C GLY A 138 4.71 11.88 -20.34
N ARG A 139 4.00 12.10 -19.23
CA ARG A 139 4.65 12.31 -17.91
C ARG A 139 4.99 11.01 -17.18
N ARG A 140 4.27 9.90 -17.46
CA ARG A 140 4.36 8.63 -16.70
C ARG A 140 5.30 7.61 -17.33
N ALA A 141 5.25 7.44 -18.66
CA ALA A 141 5.96 6.40 -19.38
C ALA A 141 7.49 6.42 -19.19
N PRO A 142 8.21 7.56 -19.21
CA PRO A 142 9.65 7.56 -19.03
C PRO A 142 10.10 6.95 -17.70
N TRP A 143 9.35 7.25 -16.62
CA TRP A 143 9.70 6.77 -15.28
C TRP A 143 9.37 5.31 -15.07
N MET A 144 8.28 4.81 -15.68
CA MET A 144 7.95 3.38 -15.66
C MET A 144 9.06 2.56 -16.33
N VAL A 145 9.51 2.98 -17.53
CA VAL A 145 10.56 2.25 -18.26
C VAL A 145 11.91 2.38 -17.56
N ALA A 146 12.31 3.58 -17.15
CA ALA A 146 13.57 3.79 -16.43
C ALA A 146 13.59 3.01 -15.11
N GLY A 147 12.47 3.01 -14.37
CA GLY A 147 12.34 2.28 -13.12
C GLY A 147 12.55 0.79 -13.28
N VAL A 148 11.85 0.15 -14.23
CA VAL A 148 12.05 -1.31 -14.44
C VAL A 148 13.39 -1.65 -15.05
N LEU A 149 14.00 -0.77 -15.85
CA LEU A 149 15.34 -0.99 -16.39
C LEU A 149 16.40 -0.92 -15.30
N ILE A 150 16.41 0.14 -14.50
CA ILE A 150 17.36 0.31 -13.39
C ILE A 150 17.12 -0.75 -12.32
N GLY A 151 15.86 -1.04 -11.97
CA GLY A 151 15.50 -2.07 -11.02
C GLY A 151 15.88 -3.48 -11.51
N GLY A 152 15.73 -3.76 -12.80
CA GLY A 152 16.18 -5.00 -13.43
C GLY A 152 17.69 -5.15 -13.35
N LEU A 153 18.46 -4.10 -13.71
CA LEU A 153 19.92 -4.11 -13.56
C LEU A 153 20.35 -4.30 -12.10
N ALA A 154 19.63 -3.72 -11.15
CA ALA A 154 19.90 -3.92 -9.73
C ALA A 154 19.58 -5.36 -9.28
N LEU A 155 18.52 -6.01 -9.80
CA LEU A 155 18.27 -7.44 -9.56
C LEU A 155 19.39 -8.33 -10.14
N LEU A 156 19.95 -7.98 -11.28
CA LEU A 156 21.16 -8.64 -11.80
C LEU A 156 22.36 -8.40 -10.87
N GLY A 157 22.49 -7.20 -10.31
CA GLY A 157 23.49 -6.92 -9.27
C GLY A 157 23.29 -7.79 -8.03
N MET A 158 22.06 -8.03 -7.59
CA MET A 158 21.76 -8.99 -6.50
C MET A 158 22.15 -10.43 -6.90
N ALA A 159 21.85 -10.83 -8.13
CA ALA A 159 22.22 -12.15 -8.64
C ALA A 159 23.73 -12.42 -8.61
N ALA A 160 24.55 -11.40 -8.83
CA ALA A 160 25.99 -11.46 -8.82
C ALA A 160 26.63 -11.16 -7.43
N ALA A 161 25.82 -10.76 -6.44
CA ALA A 161 26.32 -10.34 -5.14
C ALA A 161 26.79 -11.51 -4.29
N ASN A 162 28.00 -11.36 -3.73
CA ASN A 162 28.65 -12.35 -2.86
C ASN A 162 28.85 -11.83 -1.43
N THR A 163 28.46 -10.58 -1.17
CA THR A 163 28.58 -9.95 0.16
C THR A 163 27.26 -9.26 0.54
N ILE A 164 27.01 -9.15 1.83
CA ILE A 164 25.81 -8.48 2.36
C ILE A 164 25.76 -7.00 1.96
N VAL A 165 26.89 -6.33 1.89
CA VAL A 165 26.97 -4.93 1.46
C VAL A 165 26.51 -4.77 0.01
N GLN A 166 26.93 -5.66 -0.89
CA GLN A 166 26.47 -5.66 -2.29
C GLN A 166 24.97 -5.90 -2.39
N ILE A 167 24.44 -6.88 -1.63
CA ILE A 167 22.98 -7.14 -1.56
C ILE A 167 22.24 -5.91 -1.05
N ALA A 168 22.70 -5.30 0.04
CA ALA A 168 22.03 -4.14 0.64
C ALA A 168 21.98 -2.95 -0.34
N ILE A 169 23.10 -2.65 -1.02
CA ILE A 169 23.16 -1.58 -2.01
C ILE A 169 22.22 -1.90 -3.19
N ALA A 170 22.32 -3.10 -3.75
CA ALA A 170 21.49 -3.50 -4.86
C ALA A 170 19.99 -3.53 -4.50
N TRP A 171 19.64 -4.00 -3.29
CA TRP A 171 18.29 -4.02 -2.78
C TRP A 171 17.70 -2.61 -2.61
N VAL A 172 18.49 -1.65 -2.10
CA VAL A 172 18.09 -0.23 -2.03
C VAL A 172 17.78 0.32 -3.43
N ILE A 173 18.63 0.00 -4.42
CA ILE A 173 18.39 0.44 -5.80
C ILE A 173 17.13 -0.22 -6.37
N VAL A 174 16.91 -1.50 -6.12
CA VAL A 174 15.66 -2.23 -6.48
C VAL A 174 14.45 -1.51 -5.90
N GLN A 175 14.48 -1.22 -4.60
CA GLN A 175 13.38 -0.55 -3.90
C GLN A 175 13.08 0.83 -4.52
N ILE A 176 14.09 1.65 -4.73
CA ILE A 176 13.91 2.98 -5.34
C ILE A 176 13.37 2.84 -6.76
N ALA A 177 14.00 2.04 -7.59
CA ALA A 177 13.71 1.94 -9.01
C ALA A 177 12.32 1.39 -9.29
N TYR A 178 11.91 0.31 -8.60
CA TYR A 178 10.55 -0.24 -8.79
C TYR A 178 9.46 0.66 -8.19
N ASN A 179 9.74 1.45 -7.15
CA ASN A 179 8.80 2.48 -6.70
C ASN A 179 8.65 3.62 -7.74
N PHE A 180 9.72 3.96 -8.48
CA PHE A 180 9.64 4.88 -9.62
C PHE A 180 8.89 4.31 -10.82
N ALA A 181 8.74 2.99 -10.93
CA ALA A 181 7.86 2.36 -11.91
C ALA A 181 6.41 2.28 -11.42
N GLN A 182 6.19 1.85 -10.17
CA GLN A 182 4.89 1.60 -9.59
C GLN A 182 4.08 2.88 -9.31
N GLY A 183 4.72 3.95 -8.81
CA GLY A 183 4.06 5.22 -8.54
C GLY A 183 3.38 5.81 -9.78
N PRO A 184 4.09 6.02 -10.91
CA PRO A 184 3.49 6.43 -12.17
C PRO A 184 2.43 5.46 -12.72
N LEU A 185 2.62 4.15 -12.58
CA LEU A 185 1.62 3.15 -13.00
C LEU A 185 0.30 3.31 -12.24
N SER A 186 0.36 3.47 -10.91
CA SER A 186 -0.82 3.69 -10.08
C SER A 186 -1.55 4.99 -10.43
N ALA A 187 -0.81 6.03 -10.79
CA ALA A 187 -1.36 7.33 -11.16
C ALA A 187 -2.10 7.34 -12.52
N ILE A 188 -1.96 6.30 -13.33
CA ILE A 188 -2.73 6.17 -14.59
C ILE A 188 -4.22 6.05 -14.32
N LEU A 189 -4.61 5.42 -13.21
CA LEU A 189 -6.02 5.24 -12.85
C LEU A 189 -6.77 6.58 -12.72
N PRO A 190 -6.36 7.54 -11.88
CA PRO A 190 -7.00 8.85 -11.82
C PRO A 190 -6.82 9.69 -13.10
N ASP A 191 -5.68 9.55 -13.79
CA ASP A 191 -5.33 10.38 -14.96
C ASP A 191 -6.11 10.02 -16.23
N ARG A 192 -6.39 8.73 -16.47
CA ARG A 192 -6.87 8.23 -17.77
C ARG A 192 -8.20 7.48 -17.69
N VAL A 193 -8.70 7.15 -16.50
CA VAL A 193 -9.91 6.36 -16.33
C VAL A 193 -11.08 7.25 -15.90
N PRO A 194 -12.20 7.23 -16.62
CA PRO A 194 -13.42 7.96 -16.24
C PRO A 194 -13.92 7.55 -14.86
N SER A 195 -14.40 8.52 -14.06
CA SER A 195 -14.85 8.30 -12.66
C SER A 195 -15.87 7.17 -12.53
N ALA A 196 -16.79 7.06 -13.49
CA ALA A 196 -17.86 6.04 -13.50
C ALA A 196 -17.38 4.58 -13.53
N VAL A 197 -16.12 4.31 -13.95
CA VAL A 197 -15.57 2.95 -14.07
C VAL A 197 -14.28 2.75 -13.29
N ARG A 198 -13.85 3.76 -12.52
CA ARG A 198 -12.61 3.66 -11.70
C ARG A 198 -12.67 2.50 -10.71
N GLY A 199 -13.81 2.23 -10.10
CA GLY A 199 -13.99 1.10 -9.19
C GLY A 199 -13.69 -0.25 -9.86
N THR A 200 -14.18 -0.48 -11.08
CA THR A 200 -13.90 -1.71 -11.83
C THR A 200 -12.41 -1.84 -12.17
N PHE A 201 -11.77 -0.72 -12.56
CA PHE A 201 -10.33 -0.69 -12.82
C PHE A 201 -9.51 -0.96 -11.57
N ALA A 202 -9.88 -0.34 -10.44
CA ALA A 202 -9.22 -0.54 -9.15
C ALA A 202 -9.33 -2.00 -8.70
N ALA A 203 -10.51 -2.61 -8.81
CA ALA A 203 -10.74 -4.01 -8.47
C ALA A 203 -9.85 -4.96 -9.30
N LEU A 204 -9.81 -4.76 -10.63
CA LEU A 204 -8.99 -5.62 -11.49
C LEU A 204 -7.48 -5.38 -11.30
N SER A 205 -7.06 -4.14 -11.05
CA SER A 205 -5.68 -3.82 -10.69
C SER A 205 -5.29 -4.44 -9.35
N GLY A 206 -6.18 -4.42 -8.36
CA GLY A 206 -6.00 -5.08 -7.07
C GLY A 206 -5.87 -6.60 -7.19
N LEU A 207 -6.68 -7.23 -8.07
CA LEU A 207 -6.50 -8.64 -8.41
C LEU A 207 -5.13 -8.91 -9.04
N GLY A 208 -4.68 -8.06 -9.97
CA GLY A 208 -3.35 -8.16 -10.56
C GLY A 208 -2.24 -8.08 -9.52
N LEU A 209 -2.38 -7.19 -8.52
CA LEU A 209 -1.47 -7.05 -7.39
C LEU A 209 -1.43 -8.33 -6.53
N MET A 210 -2.60 -8.83 -6.11
CA MET A 210 -2.69 -10.02 -5.25
C MET A 210 -2.18 -11.28 -5.94
N LEU A 211 -2.60 -11.49 -7.19
CA LEU A 211 -2.14 -12.63 -7.99
C LEU A 211 -0.65 -12.51 -8.34
N GLY A 212 -0.15 -11.28 -8.52
CA GLY A 212 1.27 -11.01 -8.71
C GLY A 212 2.08 -11.41 -7.49
N ALA A 213 1.70 -10.93 -6.31
CA ALA A 213 2.40 -11.25 -5.06
C ALA A 213 2.41 -12.77 -4.78
N LEU A 214 1.26 -13.45 -4.92
CA LEU A 214 1.17 -14.89 -4.73
C LEU A 214 1.92 -15.66 -5.81
N GLY A 215 1.74 -15.30 -7.09
CA GLY A 215 2.46 -15.91 -8.21
C GLY A 215 3.97 -15.71 -8.09
N GLY A 216 4.40 -14.56 -7.56
CA GLY A 216 5.78 -14.28 -7.20
C GLY A 216 6.32 -15.23 -6.13
N GLN A 217 5.55 -15.49 -5.07
CA GLN A 217 5.96 -16.49 -4.04
C GLN A 217 6.09 -17.88 -4.64
N ILE A 218 5.11 -18.32 -5.46
CA ILE A 218 5.14 -19.62 -6.11
C ILE A 218 6.38 -19.75 -7.04
N ALA A 219 6.58 -18.77 -7.90
CA ALA A 219 7.72 -18.75 -8.82
C ALA A 219 9.04 -18.58 -8.06
N GLY A 220 9.10 -17.74 -7.02
CA GLY A 220 10.27 -17.57 -6.16
C GLY A 220 10.68 -18.88 -5.48
N ALA A 221 9.71 -19.67 -5.01
CA ALA A 221 9.96 -21.00 -4.45
C ALA A 221 10.52 -21.97 -5.50
N ALA A 222 10.04 -21.90 -6.74
CA ALA A 222 10.57 -22.73 -7.84
C ALA A 222 12.03 -22.38 -8.20
N PHE A 223 12.43 -21.11 -8.00
CA PHE A 223 13.82 -20.67 -8.23
C PHE A 223 14.72 -20.72 -6.98
N ALA A 224 14.26 -21.31 -5.87
CA ALA A 224 15.04 -21.38 -4.64
C ALA A 224 16.38 -22.12 -4.80
N SER A 225 16.45 -23.11 -5.68
CA SER A 225 17.69 -23.83 -6.02
C SER A 225 18.63 -23.05 -6.97
N SER A 226 18.13 -21.99 -7.61
CA SER A 226 18.90 -21.12 -8.52
C SER A 226 18.45 -19.67 -8.39
N ILE A 227 18.79 -19.06 -7.25
CA ILE A 227 18.43 -17.67 -6.89
C ILE A 227 18.80 -16.67 -8.00
N PRO A 228 20.02 -16.71 -8.60
CA PRO A 228 20.38 -15.81 -9.69
C PRO A 228 19.45 -15.90 -10.89
N THR A 229 19.01 -17.11 -11.27
CA THR A 229 18.04 -17.31 -12.36
C THR A 229 16.70 -16.70 -12.00
N GLY A 230 16.25 -16.81 -10.75
CA GLY A 230 15.04 -16.18 -10.26
C GLY A 230 15.07 -14.66 -10.45
N TYR A 231 16.13 -13.99 -10.02
CA TYR A 231 16.30 -12.54 -10.23
C TYR A 231 16.28 -12.15 -11.71
N LEU A 232 16.96 -12.91 -12.57
CA LEU A 232 16.98 -12.68 -14.01
C LEU A 232 15.57 -12.78 -14.64
N VAL A 233 14.83 -13.81 -14.28
CA VAL A 233 13.46 -14.03 -14.79
C VAL A 233 12.52 -12.92 -14.36
N PHE A 234 12.54 -12.52 -13.08
CA PHE A 234 11.69 -11.44 -12.60
C PHE A 234 12.08 -10.08 -13.20
N ALA A 235 13.36 -9.80 -13.37
CA ALA A 235 13.86 -8.60 -14.05
C ALA A 235 13.37 -8.54 -15.50
N GLY A 236 13.54 -9.64 -16.24
CA GLY A 236 13.12 -9.76 -17.64
C GLY A 236 11.60 -9.66 -17.81
N LEU A 237 10.83 -10.33 -16.93
CA LEU A 237 9.37 -10.28 -16.95
C LEU A 237 8.85 -8.86 -16.71
N ALA A 238 9.35 -8.17 -15.67
CA ALA A 238 8.92 -6.81 -15.37
C ALA A 238 9.29 -5.83 -16.49
N LEU A 239 10.51 -5.94 -17.04
CA LEU A 239 10.94 -5.11 -18.15
C LEU A 239 10.06 -5.34 -19.40
N LEU A 240 9.87 -6.60 -19.79
CA LEU A 240 9.03 -6.96 -20.94
C LEU A 240 7.60 -6.42 -20.79
N VAL A 241 6.96 -6.70 -19.65
CA VAL A 241 5.56 -6.37 -19.44
C VAL A 241 5.37 -4.84 -19.36
N ILE A 242 6.24 -4.10 -18.67
CA ILE A 242 6.11 -2.65 -18.56
C ILE A 242 6.42 -1.95 -19.90
N VAL A 243 7.44 -2.39 -20.64
CA VAL A 243 7.72 -1.86 -21.98
C VAL A 243 6.53 -2.13 -22.91
N LEU A 244 5.98 -3.36 -22.89
CA LEU A 244 4.80 -3.70 -23.67
C LEU A 244 3.58 -2.87 -23.25
N PHE A 245 3.38 -2.66 -21.95
CA PHE A 245 2.32 -1.78 -21.43
C PHE A 245 2.42 -0.37 -22.00
N VAL A 246 3.60 0.23 -21.96
CA VAL A 246 3.85 1.60 -22.47
C VAL A 246 3.63 1.67 -24.00
N VAL A 247 4.13 0.68 -24.75
CA VAL A 247 3.94 0.63 -26.21
C VAL A 247 2.47 0.43 -26.57
N LEU A 248 1.74 -0.41 -25.86
CA LEU A 248 0.34 -0.68 -26.11
C LEU A 248 -0.59 0.48 -25.71
N ASN A 249 -0.18 1.30 -24.74
CA ASN A 249 -0.98 2.41 -24.21
C ASN A 249 -0.24 3.74 -24.25
N PRO A 250 0.17 4.21 -25.43
CA PRO A 250 0.95 5.43 -25.56
C PRO A 250 0.23 6.61 -24.90
N ASP A 251 0.99 7.43 -24.20
CA ASP A 251 0.51 8.65 -23.59
C ASP A 251 0.68 9.84 -24.54
N LYS A 252 -0.11 10.89 -24.33
CA LYS A 252 0.01 12.11 -25.13
C LYS A 252 1.26 12.89 -24.70
N SER A 253 1.93 13.54 -25.69
CA SER A 253 3.02 14.47 -25.39
C SER A 253 2.51 15.62 -24.52
N ASN A 254 3.22 15.92 -23.43
CA ASN A 254 2.90 17.02 -22.53
C ASN A 254 4.02 18.08 -22.48
N ARG A 255 4.84 18.18 -23.55
CA ARG A 255 5.97 19.13 -23.62
C ARG A 255 5.55 20.59 -23.50
N GLY A 256 4.36 20.93 -24.03
CA GLY A 256 3.82 22.30 -24.02
C GLY A 256 3.08 22.69 -22.73
N GLU A 257 2.85 21.76 -21.81
CA GLU A 257 2.14 22.07 -20.58
C GLU A 257 3.02 22.85 -19.59
N PRO A 258 2.49 23.86 -18.90
CA PRO A 258 3.24 24.59 -17.88
C PRO A 258 3.64 23.65 -16.71
N LYS A 259 4.85 23.87 -16.17
CA LYS A 259 5.29 23.15 -14.97
C LYS A 259 4.64 23.80 -13.74
N PRO A 260 3.94 23.03 -12.89
CA PRO A 260 3.41 23.57 -11.64
C PRO A 260 4.56 24.06 -10.74
N PRO A 261 4.39 25.18 -10.01
CA PRO A 261 5.38 25.65 -9.05
C PRO A 261 5.63 24.57 -8.00
N PHE A 262 6.86 24.45 -7.54
CA PHE A 262 7.22 23.48 -6.49
C PHE A 262 7.88 24.19 -5.31
N ASN A 263 7.36 23.91 -4.14
CA ASN A 263 7.97 24.32 -2.89
C ASN A 263 8.24 23.07 -2.03
N LEU A 264 9.51 22.74 -1.85
CA LEU A 264 9.96 21.58 -1.08
C LEU A 264 9.47 21.65 0.37
N VAL A 265 9.50 22.84 0.98
CA VAL A 265 9.06 23.02 2.37
C VAL A 265 7.56 22.79 2.49
N ALA A 266 6.78 23.30 1.54
CA ALA A 266 5.34 23.03 1.49
C ALA A 266 5.07 21.53 1.30
N PHE A 267 5.81 20.87 0.41
CA PHE A 267 5.71 19.43 0.18
C PHE A 267 6.04 18.62 1.44
N LEU A 268 7.14 18.91 2.13
CA LEU A 268 7.49 18.22 3.37
C LEU A 268 6.48 18.49 4.50
N LYS A 269 5.93 19.69 4.57
CA LYS A 269 4.86 20.03 5.53
C LYS A 269 3.56 19.25 5.27
N THR A 270 3.34 18.72 4.06
CA THR A 270 2.16 17.88 3.79
C THR A 270 2.18 16.56 4.56
N PHE A 271 3.35 16.07 4.96
CA PHE A 271 3.47 14.82 5.72
C PHE A 271 3.35 14.98 7.23
N TRP A 272 3.18 16.23 7.72
CA TRP A 272 3.04 16.49 9.15
C TRP A 272 1.60 16.86 9.50
N VAL A 273 0.97 16.00 10.31
CA VAL A 273 -0.33 16.28 10.94
C VAL A 273 -0.13 16.39 12.45
N SER A 274 -0.58 17.50 13.04
CA SER A 274 -0.42 17.74 14.48
C SER A 274 -1.31 16.79 15.31
N PRO A 275 -0.75 15.95 16.18
CA PRO A 275 -1.53 15.04 17.03
C PRO A 275 -2.48 15.78 17.99
N VAL A 276 -2.07 16.96 18.44
CA VAL A 276 -2.84 17.77 19.40
C VAL A 276 -4.07 18.39 18.75
N LYS A 277 -3.94 18.85 17.48
CA LYS A 277 -5.06 19.45 16.75
C LYS A 277 -6.03 18.42 16.18
N HIS A 278 -5.53 17.23 15.86
CA HIS A 278 -6.30 16.14 15.22
C HIS A 278 -6.09 14.82 15.97
N PRO A 279 -6.58 14.70 17.21
CA PRO A 279 -6.35 13.50 18.04
C PRO A 279 -6.99 12.24 17.44
N ASP A 280 -8.15 12.33 16.81
CA ASP A 280 -8.82 11.19 16.20
C ASP A 280 -8.01 10.61 15.04
N PHE A 281 -7.42 11.48 14.22
CA PHE A 281 -6.50 11.07 13.15
C PHE A 281 -5.26 10.38 13.72
N PHE A 282 -4.67 10.93 14.79
CA PHE A 282 -3.49 10.35 15.44
C PHE A 282 -3.78 8.95 16.00
N TRP A 283 -4.92 8.75 16.65
CA TRP A 283 -5.31 7.44 17.16
C TRP A 283 -5.59 6.43 16.04
N GLY A 284 -6.26 6.85 14.95
CA GLY A 284 -6.45 6.01 13.77
C GLY A 284 -5.12 5.60 13.11
N PHE A 285 -4.21 6.58 12.95
CA PHE A 285 -2.85 6.35 12.43
C PHE A 285 -2.07 5.35 13.31
N THR A 286 -2.08 5.55 14.63
CA THR A 286 -1.39 4.67 15.60
C THR A 286 -1.98 3.27 15.60
N GLY A 287 -3.30 3.15 15.58
CA GLY A 287 -3.99 1.85 15.51
C GLY A 287 -3.58 1.06 14.27
N ARG A 288 -3.60 1.72 13.10
CA ARG A 288 -3.16 1.13 11.83
C ARG A 288 -1.69 0.70 11.86
N LEU A 289 -0.81 1.56 12.36
CA LEU A 289 0.61 1.30 12.47
C LEU A 289 0.87 0.06 13.34
N LEU A 290 0.26 -0.02 14.51
CA LEU A 290 0.47 -1.13 15.45
C LEU A 290 -0.12 -2.44 14.91
N LEU A 291 -1.33 -2.44 14.35
CA LEU A 291 -1.94 -3.63 13.76
C LEU A 291 -1.07 -4.23 12.65
N PHE A 292 -0.60 -3.40 11.74
CA PHE A 292 0.27 -3.86 10.66
C PHE A 292 1.65 -4.26 11.15
N ALA A 293 2.20 -3.56 12.15
CA ALA A 293 3.49 -3.94 12.73
C ALA A 293 3.43 -5.35 13.33
N GLY A 294 2.40 -5.67 14.14
CA GLY A 294 2.22 -7.02 14.69
C GLY A 294 2.13 -8.10 13.60
N TYR A 295 1.40 -7.84 12.53
CA TYR A 295 1.28 -8.76 11.39
C TYR A 295 2.59 -8.94 10.62
N PHE A 296 3.26 -7.85 10.25
CA PHE A 296 4.48 -7.90 9.43
C PHE A 296 5.70 -8.40 10.18
N MET A 297 5.73 -8.31 11.52
CA MET A 297 6.79 -8.92 12.34
C MET A 297 6.92 -10.43 12.11
N VAL A 298 5.80 -11.14 12.00
CA VAL A 298 5.80 -12.60 11.81
C VAL A 298 5.87 -12.95 10.33
N THR A 299 5.09 -12.30 9.47
CA THR A 299 5.07 -12.62 8.04
C THR A 299 6.37 -12.25 7.33
N GLY A 300 7.11 -11.24 7.81
CA GLY A 300 8.43 -10.88 7.27
C GLY A 300 9.52 -11.93 7.54
N TYR A 301 9.33 -12.78 8.54
CA TYR A 301 10.25 -13.87 8.90
C TYR A 301 9.68 -15.26 8.65
N GLN A 302 8.59 -15.34 7.89
CA GLN A 302 7.82 -16.57 7.69
C GLN A 302 8.69 -17.75 7.21
N LEU A 303 9.64 -17.52 6.29
CA LEU A 303 10.54 -18.55 5.80
C LEU A 303 11.43 -19.09 6.93
N TYR A 304 12.09 -18.21 7.68
CA TYR A 304 12.97 -18.61 8.78
C TYR A 304 12.20 -19.24 9.96
N ILE A 305 10.97 -18.76 10.22
CA ILE A 305 10.08 -19.40 11.21
C ILE A 305 9.78 -20.83 10.79
N LEU A 306 9.50 -21.09 9.51
CA LEU A 306 9.27 -22.43 9.00
C LEU A 306 10.52 -23.31 9.06
N GLN A 307 11.70 -22.75 8.78
CA GLN A 307 12.98 -23.49 8.81
C GLN A 307 13.40 -23.83 10.23
N ASP A 308 13.47 -22.82 11.12
CA ASP A 308 14.15 -22.92 12.40
C ASP A 308 13.19 -23.23 13.56
N TYR A 309 12.04 -22.55 13.61
CA TYR A 309 11.08 -22.70 14.71
C TYR A 309 10.17 -23.94 14.51
N ILE A 310 9.68 -24.15 13.31
CA ILE A 310 8.88 -25.34 12.96
C ILE A 310 9.76 -26.53 12.61
N GLY A 311 11.03 -26.30 12.25
CA GLY A 311 11.97 -27.35 11.89
C GLY A 311 11.75 -27.99 10.52
N LEU A 312 11.05 -27.30 9.61
CA LEU A 312 10.67 -27.80 8.29
C LEU A 312 11.80 -27.64 7.25
N LYS A 313 13.03 -27.64 7.62
CA LYS A 313 14.24 -27.45 6.81
C LYS A 313 14.02 -27.44 5.28
N GLY A 314 14.05 -28.60 4.60
CA GLY A 314 13.94 -28.68 3.15
C GLY A 314 12.56 -28.39 2.57
N GLY A 315 11.49 -28.45 3.36
CA GLY A 315 10.10 -28.17 2.94
C GLY A 315 9.64 -26.72 3.14
N ALA A 316 10.41 -25.92 3.87
CA ALA A 316 10.02 -24.57 4.27
C ALA A 316 9.71 -23.65 3.08
N VAL A 317 10.56 -23.68 2.05
CA VAL A 317 10.40 -22.87 0.84
C VAL A 317 9.09 -23.17 0.11
N ALA A 318 8.77 -24.46 -0.06
CA ALA A 318 7.51 -24.88 -0.71
C ALA A 318 6.27 -24.52 0.11
N MET A 319 6.41 -24.40 1.45
CA MET A 319 5.30 -24.06 2.33
C MET A 319 4.95 -22.57 2.31
N VAL A 320 5.89 -21.66 2.02
CA VAL A 320 5.61 -20.21 1.97
C VAL A 320 4.46 -19.86 1.01
N PRO A 321 4.43 -20.34 -0.27
CA PRO A 321 3.29 -20.11 -1.16
C PRO A 321 1.98 -20.73 -0.64
N VAL A 322 2.02 -21.87 0.02
CA VAL A 322 0.82 -22.52 0.60
C VAL A 322 0.20 -21.61 1.68
N LEU A 323 1.03 -21.07 2.57
CA LEU A 323 0.58 -20.11 3.56
C LEU A 323 0.05 -18.83 2.90
N GLY A 324 0.67 -18.37 1.81
CA GLY A 324 0.19 -17.26 0.99
C GLY A 324 -1.21 -17.50 0.41
N ILE A 325 -1.46 -18.69 -0.13
CA ILE A 325 -2.80 -19.09 -0.65
C ILE A 325 -3.85 -19.07 0.46
N LEU A 326 -3.53 -19.65 1.63
CA LEU A 326 -4.43 -19.68 2.77
C LEU A 326 -4.74 -18.27 3.29
N SER A 327 -3.72 -17.42 3.42
CA SER A 327 -3.88 -16.03 3.82
C SER A 327 -4.72 -15.23 2.81
N LEU A 328 -4.47 -15.41 1.50
CA LEU A 328 -5.28 -14.79 0.45
C LEU A 328 -6.73 -15.27 0.50
N GLY A 329 -6.97 -16.56 0.69
CA GLY A 329 -8.32 -17.13 0.86
C GLY A 329 -9.07 -16.49 2.02
N GLY A 330 -8.43 -16.42 3.20
CA GLY A 330 -8.99 -15.73 4.36
C GLY A 330 -9.28 -14.25 4.09
N THR A 331 -8.32 -13.55 3.45
CA THR A 331 -8.47 -12.13 3.10
C THR A 331 -9.66 -11.91 2.17
N LEU A 332 -9.81 -12.69 1.12
CA LEU A 332 -10.92 -12.55 0.17
C LEU A 332 -12.28 -12.80 0.86
N ILE A 333 -12.40 -13.87 1.65
CA ILE A 333 -13.63 -14.20 2.38
C ILE A 333 -14.02 -13.04 3.30
N SER A 334 -13.10 -12.57 4.12
CA SER A 334 -13.41 -11.52 5.10
C SER A 334 -13.62 -10.15 4.48
N THR A 335 -12.94 -9.82 3.37
CA THR A 335 -13.17 -8.55 2.64
C THR A 335 -14.57 -8.53 2.03
N LEU A 336 -15.03 -9.64 1.45
CA LEU A 336 -16.38 -9.75 0.88
C LEU A 336 -17.49 -9.62 1.93
N ILE A 337 -17.23 -10.06 3.17
CA ILE A 337 -18.21 -10.04 4.27
C ILE A 337 -18.08 -8.75 5.08
N GLY A 338 -16.85 -8.28 5.34
CA GLY A 338 -16.54 -7.21 6.28
C GLY A 338 -17.10 -5.85 5.85
N GLY A 339 -16.99 -5.50 4.57
CA GLY A 339 -17.54 -4.25 4.03
C GLY A 339 -19.07 -4.14 4.24
N PRO A 340 -19.88 -5.05 3.66
CA PRO A 340 -21.33 -5.04 3.85
C PRO A 340 -21.79 -5.17 5.32
N LEU A 341 -21.02 -5.91 6.12
CA LEU A 341 -21.33 -6.06 7.55
C LEU A 341 -21.09 -4.75 8.30
N SER A 342 -19.97 -4.07 8.02
CA SER A 342 -19.65 -2.76 8.60
C SER A 342 -20.70 -1.70 8.24
N ASP A 343 -21.13 -1.67 6.98
CA ASP A 343 -22.14 -0.72 6.51
C ASP A 343 -23.51 -0.97 7.18
N LYS A 344 -23.90 -2.25 7.35
CA LYS A 344 -25.14 -2.62 8.05
C LYS A 344 -25.09 -2.29 9.54
N LEU A 345 -23.95 -2.49 10.20
CA LEU A 345 -23.80 -2.21 11.61
C LEU A 345 -23.68 -0.72 11.91
N GLY A 346 -23.22 0.10 10.93
CA GLY A 346 -22.93 1.52 11.13
C GLY A 346 -21.89 1.80 12.23
N ARG A 347 -21.07 0.78 12.58
CA ARG A 347 -20.10 0.81 13.70
C ARG A 347 -18.72 0.36 13.23
N ARG A 348 -18.02 1.21 12.54
CA ARG A 348 -16.70 0.90 11.94
C ARG A 348 -15.64 0.52 12.96
N LYS A 349 -15.62 1.17 14.14
CA LYS A 349 -14.68 0.83 15.22
C LYS A 349 -14.78 -0.62 15.67
N ILE A 350 -15.98 -1.13 15.81
CA ILE A 350 -16.18 -2.51 16.28
C ILE A 350 -15.57 -3.50 15.30
N VAL A 351 -15.75 -3.28 14.01
CA VAL A 351 -15.16 -4.14 12.98
C VAL A 351 -13.63 -4.11 13.02
N VAL A 352 -13.03 -2.93 13.23
CA VAL A 352 -11.56 -2.77 13.36
C VAL A 352 -11.05 -3.48 14.61
N ILE A 353 -11.76 -3.38 15.76
CA ILE A 353 -11.39 -4.04 17.00
C ILE A 353 -11.48 -5.57 16.84
N ILE A 354 -12.55 -6.07 16.23
CA ILE A 354 -12.72 -7.50 15.95
C ILE A 354 -11.62 -7.99 15.02
N ALA A 355 -11.32 -7.26 13.95
CA ALA A 355 -10.26 -7.59 12.99
C ALA A 355 -8.89 -7.66 13.67
N GLY A 356 -8.58 -6.68 14.54
CA GLY A 356 -7.35 -6.68 15.33
C GLY A 356 -7.30 -7.83 16.34
N GLY A 357 -8.43 -8.15 16.95
CA GLY A 357 -8.58 -9.33 17.83
C GLY A 357 -8.34 -10.64 17.07
N ILE A 358 -8.86 -10.78 15.85
CA ILE A 358 -8.62 -11.94 14.98
C ILE A 358 -7.15 -12.05 14.61
N LEU A 359 -6.50 -10.92 14.25
CA LEU A 359 -5.06 -10.88 13.97
C LEU A 359 -4.23 -11.29 15.18
N ALA A 360 -4.55 -10.77 16.36
CA ALA A 360 -3.87 -11.16 17.60
C ALA A 360 -4.10 -12.65 17.92
N ALA A 361 -5.33 -13.14 17.82
CA ALA A 361 -5.67 -14.55 18.04
C ALA A 361 -4.97 -15.48 17.03
N SER A 362 -4.76 -15.04 15.80
CA SER A 362 -4.05 -15.84 14.80
C SER A 362 -2.62 -16.19 15.23
N LEU A 363 -1.94 -15.29 15.92
CA LEU A 363 -0.57 -15.47 16.42
C LEU A 363 -0.46 -16.47 17.57
N VAL A 364 -1.56 -16.80 18.24
CA VAL A 364 -1.59 -17.81 19.29
C VAL A 364 -1.37 -19.22 18.70
N PHE A 365 -1.85 -19.49 17.48
CA PHE A 365 -1.74 -20.83 16.88
C PHE A 365 -0.30 -21.32 16.74
N PRO A 366 0.63 -20.59 16.08
CA PRO A 366 2.01 -21.05 16.03
C PRO A 366 2.72 -21.06 17.39
N LEU A 367 2.27 -20.26 18.36
CA LEU A 367 2.82 -20.25 19.72
C LEU A 367 2.48 -21.53 20.49
N VAL A 368 1.21 -21.97 20.46
CA VAL A 368 0.75 -23.16 21.20
C VAL A 368 0.88 -24.45 20.39
N MET A 369 0.92 -24.34 19.08
CA MET A 369 1.08 -25.44 18.15
C MET A 369 2.22 -25.15 17.17
N PRO A 370 3.49 -25.34 17.57
CA PRO A 370 4.66 -25.08 16.71
C PRO A 370 4.80 -26.17 15.63
N THR A 371 3.84 -26.26 14.75
CA THR A 371 3.73 -27.21 13.66
C THR A 371 3.35 -26.54 12.35
N VAL A 372 3.51 -27.23 11.24
CA VAL A 372 3.04 -26.77 9.92
C VAL A 372 1.53 -26.45 9.97
N THR A 373 0.74 -27.28 10.65
CA THR A 373 -0.70 -27.07 10.80
C THR A 373 -1.00 -25.76 11.56
N GLY A 374 -0.27 -25.49 12.65
CA GLY A 374 -0.40 -24.22 13.40
C GLY A 374 -0.10 -23.01 12.53
N MET A 375 0.94 -23.09 11.66
CA MET A 375 1.24 -22.05 10.68
C MET A 375 0.17 -21.92 9.58
N MET A 376 -0.44 -23.01 9.14
CA MET A 376 -1.55 -22.97 8.17
C MET A 376 -2.78 -22.30 8.76
N ILE A 377 -3.15 -22.63 10.01
CA ILE A 377 -4.25 -21.98 10.72
C ILE A 377 -3.94 -20.49 10.93
N PHE A 378 -2.72 -20.17 11.38
CA PHE A 378 -2.26 -18.76 11.47
C PHE A 378 -2.45 -18.02 10.16
N ALA A 379 -1.98 -18.57 9.04
CA ALA A 379 -2.06 -17.92 7.74
C ALA A 379 -3.52 -17.64 7.33
N PHE A 380 -4.41 -18.60 7.48
CA PHE A 380 -5.83 -18.44 7.13
C PHE A 380 -6.53 -17.45 8.06
N VAL A 381 -6.37 -17.58 9.39
CA VAL A 381 -7.01 -16.71 10.38
C VAL A 381 -6.47 -15.28 10.33
N SER A 382 -5.15 -15.13 10.14
CA SER A 382 -4.56 -13.79 9.93
C SER A 382 -5.05 -13.14 8.65
N GLY A 383 -5.25 -13.92 7.58
CA GLY A 383 -5.90 -13.45 6.36
C GLY A 383 -7.32 -12.94 6.60
N LEU A 384 -8.12 -13.65 7.41
CA LEU A 384 -9.46 -13.19 7.81
C LEU A 384 -9.38 -11.84 8.56
N GLY A 385 -8.48 -11.72 9.53
CA GLY A 385 -8.29 -10.46 10.27
C GLY A 385 -7.83 -9.31 9.38
N PHE A 386 -6.85 -9.56 8.52
CA PHE A 386 -6.30 -8.57 7.60
C PHE A 386 -7.32 -8.07 6.59
N GLY A 387 -8.10 -8.96 5.97
CA GLY A 387 -9.13 -8.61 5.01
C GLY A 387 -10.32 -7.86 5.65
N ALA A 388 -10.74 -8.27 6.85
CA ALA A 388 -11.77 -7.55 7.60
C ALA A 388 -11.31 -6.13 7.96
N TYR A 389 -10.05 -5.98 8.39
CA TYR A 389 -9.46 -4.68 8.65
C TYR A 389 -9.43 -3.82 7.39
N GLN A 390 -8.86 -4.33 6.30
CA GLN A 390 -8.74 -3.61 5.02
C GLN A 390 -10.08 -3.11 4.48
N SER A 391 -11.14 -3.92 4.64
CA SER A 391 -12.47 -3.58 4.12
C SER A 391 -13.09 -2.33 4.77
N VAL A 392 -12.64 -1.97 5.98
CA VAL A 392 -13.19 -0.84 6.78
C VAL A 392 -12.18 0.28 6.96
N ASP A 393 -10.89 -0.03 6.88
CA ASP A 393 -9.79 0.89 7.19
C ASP A 393 -9.85 2.19 6.36
N THR A 394 -10.00 2.10 5.05
CA THR A 394 -10.07 3.28 4.17
C THR A 394 -11.25 4.18 4.51
N ALA A 395 -12.39 3.57 4.84
CA ALA A 395 -13.59 4.31 5.21
C ALA A 395 -13.45 4.98 6.59
N LEU A 396 -12.90 4.26 7.59
CA LEU A 396 -12.63 4.82 8.91
C LEU A 396 -11.63 5.99 8.80
N MET A 397 -10.55 5.79 8.05
CA MET A 397 -9.52 6.81 7.87
C MET A 397 -10.05 8.04 7.14
N SER A 398 -10.94 7.90 6.15
CA SER A 398 -11.57 9.04 5.48
C SER A 398 -12.47 9.87 6.39
N GLU A 399 -13.02 9.29 7.47
CA GLU A 399 -13.84 10.00 8.45
C GLU A 399 -13.03 10.77 9.49
N VAL A 400 -11.81 10.32 9.79
CA VAL A 400 -10.91 10.99 10.76
C VAL A 400 -9.97 11.99 10.12
N LEU A 401 -10.03 12.20 8.78
CA LEU A 401 -9.19 13.17 8.09
C LEU A 401 -9.40 14.61 8.59
N PRO A 402 -8.31 15.39 8.80
CA PRO A 402 -8.37 16.72 9.37
C PRO A 402 -9.16 17.75 8.55
N SER A 403 -9.17 17.63 7.22
CA SER A 403 -9.83 18.60 6.33
C SER A 403 -10.27 17.93 5.03
N LYS A 404 -11.47 18.30 4.56
CA LYS A 404 -11.99 17.87 3.26
C LYS A 404 -11.29 18.58 2.09
N ASP A 405 -10.67 19.73 2.34
CA ASP A 405 -10.02 20.56 1.31
C ASP A 405 -8.56 20.14 1.08
N ASP A 406 -7.90 19.51 2.08
CA ASP A 406 -6.52 19.02 2.01
C ASP A 406 -6.42 17.49 1.76
N PHE A 407 -7.42 16.91 1.13
CA PHE A 407 -7.56 15.46 0.94
C PHE A 407 -6.31 14.76 0.36
N ALA A 408 -5.62 15.41 -0.59
CA ALA A 408 -4.39 14.88 -1.18
C ALA A 408 -3.21 14.82 -0.18
N LYS A 409 -3.13 15.80 0.73
CA LYS A 409 -2.15 15.85 1.81
C LYS A 409 -2.37 14.71 2.79
N ASP A 410 -3.61 14.56 3.22
CA ASP A 410 -4.00 13.61 4.24
C ASP A 410 -3.87 12.17 3.75
N LEU A 411 -4.13 11.89 2.47
CA LEU A 411 -3.85 10.60 1.82
C LEU A 411 -2.35 10.27 1.81
N GLY A 412 -1.46 11.25 1.61
CA GLY A 412 -0.02 11.05 1.71
C GLY A 412 0.40 10.57 3.10
N VAL A 413 -0.17 11.16 4.17
CA VAL A 413 0.10 10.74 5.56
C VAL A 413 -0.48 9.36 5.84
N LEU A 414 -1.68 9.05 5.33
CA LEU A 414 -2.29 7.73 5.44
C LEU A 414 -1.46 6.64 4.77
N ASN A 415 -0.83 6.95 3.64
CA ASN A 415 0.07 6.02 2.98
C ASN A 415 1.32 5.72 3.83
N ILE A 416 1.86 6.70 4.54
CA ILE A 416 2.93 6.47 5.52
C ILE A 416 2.47 5.50 6.61
N ALA A 417 1.25 5.64 7.13
CA ALA A 417 0.71 4.72 8.13
C ALA A 417 0.59 3.27 7.63
N ALA A 418 0.46 3.05 6.32
CA ALA A 418 0.43 1.72 5.72
C ALA A 418 1.83 1.16 5.46
N THR A 419 2.76 2.01 5.03
CA THR A 419 4.11 1.58 4.59
C THR A 419 5.11 1.56 5.74
N LEU A 420 4.99 2.45 6.72
CA LEU A 420 5.89 2.54 7.87
C LEU A 420 5.97 1.22 8.68
N PRO A 421 4.85 0.51 8.98
CA PRO A 421 4.92 -0.78 9.65
C PRO A 421 5.69 -1.84 8.84
N GLN A 422 5.48 -1.87 7.52
CA GLN A 422 6.21 -2.79 6.64
C GLN A 422 7.71 -2.50 6.64
N THR A 423 8.09 -1.23 6.85
CA THR A 423 9.47 -0.78 6.94
C THR A 423 10.11 -1.14 8.27
N LEU A 424 9.41 -0.88 9.37
CA LEU A 424 9.96 -1.01 10.73
C LEU A 424 9.83 -2.44 11.27
N ALA A 425 8.75 -3.16 10.92
CA ALA A 425 8.46 -4.46 11.52
C ALA A 425 9.57 -5.51 11.28
N PRO A 426 10.18 -5.65 10.09
CA PRO A 426 11.31 -6.58 9.92
C PRO A 426 12.51 -6.21 10.78
N GLY A 427 12.84 -4.92 10.92
CA GLY A 427 13.93 -4.45 11.77
C GLY A 427 13.69 -4.76 13.25
N ILE A 428 12.49 -4.45 13.74
CA ILE A 428 12.09 -4.73 15.12
C ILE A 428 12.09 -6.24 15.39
N ALA A 429 11.51 -7.03 14.47
CA ALA A 429 11.46 -8.48 14.59
C ALA A 429 12.86 -9.09 14.63
N GLY A 430 13.77 -8.66 13.75
CA GLY A 430 15.14 -9.14 13.75
C GLY A 430 15.90 -8.74 15.01
N ALA A 431 15.72 -7.52 15.51
CA ALA A 431 16.32 -7.10 16.79
C ALA A 431 15.82 -7.97 17.96
N ILE A 432 14.52 -8.32 17.99
CA ILE A 432 13.96 -9.24 18.99
C ILE A 432 14.59 -10.62 18.85
N VAL A 433 14.64 -11.20 17.65
CA VAL A 433 15.21 -12.53 17.41
C VAL A 433 16.67 -12.58 17.87
N VAL A 434 17.46 -11.56 17.55
CA VAL A 434 18.86 -11.47 17.97
C VAL A 434 18.99 -11.31 19.49
N ALA A 435 18.19 -10.44 20.11
CA ALA A 435 18.21 -10.19 21.55
C ALA A 435 17.85 -11.45 22.37
N PHE A 436 17.03 -12.33 21.83
CA PHE A 436 16.63 -13.60 22.46
C PHE A 436 17.46 -14.80 21.97
N GLY A 437 18.66 -14.59 21.42
CA GLY A 437 19.58 -15.66 21.06
C GLY A 437 19.14 -16.45 19.81
N GLN A 438 18.66 -15.78 18.78
CA GLN A 438 18.18 -16.35 17.50
C GLN A 438 16.91 -17.21 17.66
N VAL A 439 16.08 -16.91 18.66
CA VAL A 439 14.81 -17.60 18.92
C VAL A 439 13.64 -16.78 18.39
N TYR A 440 12.74 -17.43 17.63
CA TYR A 440 11.57 -16.77 17.00
C TYR A 440 10.34 -16.76 17.91
N THR A 441 10.28 -17.58 18.94
CA THR A 441 9.12 -17.68 19.88
C THR A 441 8.67 -16.34 20.43
N PRO A 442 9.55 -15.39 20.84
CA PRO A 442 9.13 -14.09 21.36
C PRO A 442 8.39 -13.20 20.38
N LEU A 443 8.52 -13.44 19.07
CA LEU A 443 7.78 -12.67 18.06
C LEU A 443 6.27 -12.82 18.20
N PHE A 444 5.79 -13.99 18.61
CA PHE A 444 4.35 -14.26 18.71
C PHE A 444 3.70 -13.48 19.86
N PRO A 445 4.13 -13.61 21.13
CA PRO A 445 3.51 -12.87 22.23
C PRO A 445 3.69 -11.34 22.07
N ILE A 446 4.85 -10.88 21.58
CA ILE A 446 5.07 -9.46 21.29
C ILE A 446 4.15 -8.98 20.18
N GLY A 447 4.00 -9.75 19.09
CA GLY A 447 3.07 -9.46 18.00
C GLY A 447 1.62 -9.42 18.47
N ILE A 448 1.19 -10.35 19.36
CA ILE A 448 -0.15 -10.35 19.97
C ILE A 448 -0.38 -9.04 20.74
N VAL A 449 0.55 -8.65 21.59
CA VAL A 449 0.43 -7.42 22.39
C VAL A 449 0.35 -6.20 21.49
N ILE A 450 1.22 -6.10 20.48
CA ILE A 450 1.24 -4.97 19.53
C ILE A 450 -0.09 -4.92 18.75
N ALA A 451 -0.59 -6.05 18.25
CA ALA A 451 -1.86 -6.11 17.52
C ALA A 451 -3.05 -5.71 18.40
N LEU A 452 -3.09 -6.18 19.65
CA LEU A 452 -4.13 -5.80 20.63
C LEU A 452 -4.06 -4.30 20.97
N LEU A 453 -2.87 -3.75 21.19
CA LEU A 453 -2.69 -2.33 21.40
C LEU A 453 -3.17 -1.52 20.18
N GLY A 454 -2.93 -2.01 18.97
CA GLY A 454 -3.45 -1.42 17.74
C GLY A 454 -4.98 -1.44 17.67
N ALA A 455 -5.61 -2.54 18.08
CA ALA A 455 -7.06 -2.65 18.16
C ALA A 455 -7.65 -1.70 19.20
N VAL A 456 -7.01 -1.58 20.37
CA VAL A 456 -7.45 -0.69 21.48
C VAL A 456 -7.22 0.79 21.14
N ALA A 457 -6.19 1.10 20.37
CA ALA A 457 -5.88 2.48 19.97
C ALA A 457 -7.01 3.16 19.17
N VAL A 458 -7.95 2.39 18.62
CA VAL A 458 -9.10 2.94 17.90
C VAL A 458 -10.23 3.40 18.85
N LEU A 459 -10.23 2.95 20.10
CA LEU A 459 -11.29 3.27 21.09
C LEU A 459 -11.42 4.78 21.38
N PRO A 460 -10.31 5.55 21.55
CA PRO A 460 -10.39 6.98 21.86
C PRO A 460 -10.94 7.86 20.73
N ILE A 461 -11.05 7.37 19.49
CA ILE A 461 -11.58 8.14 18.35
C ILE A 461 -13.03 8.54 18.65
N LYS A 462 -13.36 9.82 18.59
CA LYS A 462 -14.69 10.35 18.90
C LYS A 462 -15.55 10.62 17.68
N SER A 463 -14.93 10.92 16.54
CA SER A 463 -15.62 11.29 15.29
C SER A 463 -16.31 10.11 14.60
N VAL A 464 -15.96 8.87 14.92
CA VAL A 464 -16.49 7.64 14.30
C VAL A 464 -17.21 6.77 15.33
N ARG A 465 -18.29 6.11 14.92
CA ARG A 465 -19.05 5.15 15.75
C ARG A 465 -18.74 3.69 15.41
#